data_63e2d8df4cc80f92d5a11731511ed7ef
#
_entry.id   63e2d8df4cc80f92d5a11731511ed7ef
#
_cell.length_a   1.000
_cell.length_b   1.000
_cell.length_c   1.000
_cell.angle_alpha   90.00
_cell.angle_beta   90.00
_cell.angle_gamma   90.00
#
_symmetry.space_group_name_H-M   'P 1'
#
loop_
_entity.id
_entity.type
_entity.pdbx_description
1 polymer ?
#
loop_
_entity_poly.entity_id
_entity_poly.type
_entity_poly.pdbx_seq_one_letter_code
_entity_poly.pdbx_strand_id
1 'polypeptide(L)'
;SSDLGTCIPFNRKMYVTVHGKILVCERIDHDFAVGHVTDENVELNFAHVAENHRKYCSKLLSQCKQCYMQESCSQCMYYTNVLADKVVCRNFKNREMFAGYLAMNVDYLEHNRWAYSKVMKEIFIF
;
A
#
# COMPACT_ATOMS: atom_id res chain seq x y z
N SER A 1 0.14 1.69 -11.71
CA SER A 1 -0.70 1.96 -10.54
C SER A 1 -0.91 0.72 -9.68
N SER A 2 -0.91 -0.46 -10.27
CA SER A 2 -0.97 -1.74 -9.54
C SER A 2 0.29 -2.04 -8.72
N ASP A 3 1.35 -1.32 -8.96
CA ASP A 3 2.69 -1.64 -8.47
C ASP A 3 2.99 -1.15 -7.04
N LEU A 4 2.07 -0.41 -6.43
CA LEU A 4 2.29 0.18 -5.11
C LEU A 4 1.56 -0.55 -3.96
N GLY A 5 0.91 -1.67 -4.21
CA GLY A 5 0.17 -2.41 -3.18
C GLY A 5 -0.98 -1.65 -2.51
N THR A 6 -1.21 -0.41 -2.92
CA THR A 6 -2.24 0.47 -2.35
C THR A 6 -3.57 0.31 -3.08
N CYS A 7 -4.66 0.28 -2.33
CA CYS A 7 -6.00 0.23 -2.92
C CYS A 7 -6.29 1.51 -3.71
N ILE A 8 -6.82 1.35 -4.91
CA ILE A 8 -7.31 2.47 -5.71
C ILE A 8 -8.57 3.03 -5.03
N PRO A 9 -8.69 4.37 -4.89
CA PRO A 9 -9.88 4.97 -4.30
C PRO A 9 -11.16 4.48 -4.99
N PHE A 10 -12.17 4.17 -4.20
CA PHE A 10 -13.49 3.70 -4.62
C PHE A 10 -13.55 2.31 -5.29
N ASN A 11 -12.43 1.62 -5.42
CA ASN A 11 -12.40 0.31 -6.09
C ASN A 11 -13.00 -0.81 -5.22
N ARG A 12 -12.77 -0.79 -3.92
CA ARG A 12 -13.22 -1.87 -3.01
C ARG A 12 -14.25 -1.41 -2.00
N LYS A 13 -13.96 -0.34 -1.29
CA LYS A 13 -14.80 0.18 -0.21
C LYS A 13 -14.61 1.67 -0.03
N MET A 14 -15.58 2.27 0.61
CA MET A 14 -15.47 3.59 1.21
C MET A 14 -15.85 3.49 2.68
N TYR A 15 -15.23 4.31 3.48
CA TYR A 15 -15.53 4.41 4.91
C TYR A 15 -15.94 5.84 5.22
N VAL A 16 -17.07 6.01 5.91
CA VAL A 16 -17.56 7.32 6.35
C VAL A 16 -17.41 7.39 7.87
N THR A 17 -16.70 8.41 8.32
CA THR A 17 -16.51 8.64 9.76
C THR A 17 -17.76 9.24 10.41
N VAL A 18 -17.82 9.22 11.74
CA VAL A 18 -18.91 9.86 12.49
C VAL A 18 -18.98 11.38 12.27
N HIS A 19 -17.91 11.99 11.79
CA HIS A 19 -17.87 13.41 11.44
C HIS A 19 -18.11 13.67 9.94
N GLY A 20 -18.54 12.66 9.20
CA GLY A 20 -18.87 12.79 7.78
C GLY A 20 -17.69 12.75 6.82
N LYS A 21 -16.46 12.55 7.28
CA LYS A 21 -15.30 12.41 6.37
C LYS A 21 -15.36 11.08 5.60
N ILE A 22 -15.15 11.14 4.30
CA ILE A 22 -15.09 9.95 3.44
C ILE A 22 -13.63 9.54 3.29
N LEU A 23 -13.31 8.29 3.64
CA LEU A 23 -11.99 7.70 3.52
C LEU A 23 -12.02 6.49 2.59
N VAL A 24 -10.92 6.19 1.93
CA VAL A 24 -10.79 4.98 1.11
C VAL A 24 -10.64 3.70 1.97
N CYS A 25 -10.30 3.87 3.23
CA CYS A 25 -10.11 2.77 4.19
C CYS A 25 -10.27 3.28 5.63
N GLU A 26 -10.79 2.44 6.51
CA GLU A 26 -10.93 2.73 7.94
C GLU A 26 -9.59 2.81 8.70
N ARG A 27 -8.51 2.38 8.08
CA ARG A 27 -7.17 2.26 8.71
C ARG A 27 -6.24 3.42 8.44
N ILE A 28 -6.66 4.39 7.64
CA ILE A 28 -5.81 5.52 7.25
C ILE A 28 -6.18 6.77 8.05
N ASP A 29 -5.25 7.71 8.11
CA ASP A 29 -5.45 8.98 8.78
C ASP A 29 -6.57 9.78 8.12
N HIS A 30 -7.31 10.55 8.91
CA HIS A 30 -8.40 11.42 8.45
C HIS A 30 -7.92 12.60 7.59
N ASP A 31 -6.62 12.90 7.58
CA ASP A 31 -6.02 13.86 6.66
C ASP A 31 -6.06 13.41 5.20
N PHE A 32 -6.28 12.13 4.96
CA PHE A 32 -6.47 11.55 3.62
C PHE A 32 -7.94 11.50 3.17
N ALA A 33 -8.82 12.24 3.82
CA ALA A 33 -10.23 12.30 3.42
C ALA A 33 -10.37 12.72 1.96
N VAL A 34 -11.18 11.98 1.23
CA VAL A 34 -11.44 12.21 -0.21
C VAL A 34 -12.73 12.97 -0.45
N GLY A 35 -13.53 13.15 0.58
CA GLY A 35 -14.78 13.88 0.51
C GLY A 35 -15.42 14.03 1.89
N HIS A 36 -16.61 14.61 1.88
CA HIS A 36 -17.36 14.90 3.10
C HIS A 36 -18.86 14.68 2.89
N VAL A 37 -19.52 14.13 3.90
CA VAL A 37 -20.97 13.96 3.93
C VAL A 37 -21.55 14.96 4.93
N THR A 38 -22.53 15.73 4.49
CA THR A 38 -23.34 16.61 5.33
C THR A 38 -24.78 16.09 5.40
N ASP A 39 -25.62 16.70 6.22
CA ASP A 39 -27.05 16.35 6.32
C ASP A 39 -27.80 16.55 5.01
N GLU A 40 -27.32 17.43 4.15
CA GLU A 40 -28.00 17.81 2.91
C GLU A 40 -27.29 17.25 1.65
N ASN A 41 -26.01 16.93 1.72
CA ASN A 41 -25.22 16.69 0.52
C ASN A 41 -24.01 15.78 0.75
N VAL A 42 -23.48 15.24 -0.35
CA VAL A 42 -22.19 14.55 -0.41
C VAL A 42 -21.24 15.37 -1.27
N GLU A 43 -20.19 15.87 -0.65
CA GLU A 43 -19.15 16.64 -1.32
C GLU A 43 -18.01 15.71 -1.72
N LEU A 44 -17.89 15.49 -3.02
CA LEU A 44 -16.89 14.58 -3.58
C LEU A 44 -16.43 15.09 -4.94
N ASN A 45 -15.12 15.35 -5.06
CA ASN A 45 -14.52 15.79 -6.32
C ASN A 45 -13.58 14.69 -6.83
N PHE A 46 -14.04 13.89 -7.76
CA PHE A 46 -13.27 12.76 -8.32
C PHE A 46 -11.99 13.21 -9.02
N ALA A 47 -11.99 14.34 -9.71
CA ALA A 47 -10.80 14.87 -10.37
C ALA A 47 -9.70 15.22 -9.36
N HIS A 48 -10.08 15.86 -8.26
CA HIS A 48 -9.15 16.19 -7.18
C HIS A 48 -8.62 14.94 -6.47
N VAL A 49 -9.46 13.95 -6.23
CA VAL A 49 -9.06 12.66 -5.65
C VAL A 49 -8.05 11.97 -6.55
N ALA A 50 -8.30 11.91 -7.85
CA ALA A 50 -7.39 11.30 -8.82
C ALA A 50 -6.06 12.05 -8.92
N GLU A 51 -6.07 13.37 -8.87
CA GLU A 51 -4.87 14.20 -8.88
C GLU A 51 -4.02 13.97 -7.62
N ASN A 52 -4.62 13.97 -6.45
CA ASN A 52 -3.93 13.68 -5.20
C ASN A 52 -3.34 12.27 -5.18
N HIS A 53 -4.10 11.29 -5.64
CA HIS A 53 -3.61 9.91 -5.74
C HIS A 53 -2.36 9.82 -6.63
N ARG A 54 -2.38 10.44 -7.81
CA ARG A 54 -1.22 10.51 -8.70
C ARG A 54 -0.03 11.24 -8.06
N LYS A 55 -0.29 12.32 -7.35
CA LYS A 55 0.74 13.08 -6.64
C LYS A 55 1.42 12.23 -5.56
N TYR A 56 0.65 11.49 -4.78
CA TYR A 56 1.20 10.58 -3.76
C TYR A 56 2.01 9.45 -4.38
N CYS A 57 1.48 8.82 -5.42
CA CYS A 57 2.19 7.77 -6.14
C CYS A 57 3.51 8.29 -6.75
N SER A 58 3.51 9.49 -7.33
CA SER A 58 4.71 10.06 -7.95
C SER A 58 5.85 10.30 -6.97
N LYS A 59 5.54 10.60 -5.72
CA LYS A 59 6.55 10.77 -4.65
C LYS A 59 7.29 9.48 -4.30
N LEU A 60 6.65 8.32 -4.50
CA LEU A 60 7.21 7.01 -4.20
C LEU A 60 7.80 6.30 -5.41
N LEU A 61 7.39 6.68 -6.61
CA LEU A 61 7.65 5.93 -7.85
C LEU A 61 9.14 5.74 -8.14
N SER A 62 9.97 6.74 -7.89
CA SER A 62 11.42 6.65 -8.11
C SER A 62 12.08 5.61 -7.20
N GLN A 63 11.61 5.50 -5.96
CA GLN A 63 12.07 4.47 -5.02
C GLN A 63 11.54 3.09 -5.42
N CYS A 64 10.26 3.01 -5.78
CA CYS A 64 9.62 1.75 -6.16
C CYS A 64 10.29 1.11 -7.38
N LYS A 65 10.69 1.90 -8.38
CA LYS A 65 11.40 1.42 -9.56
C LYS A 65 12.76 0.79 -9.26
N GLN A 66 13.37 1.16 -8.16
CA GLN A 66 14.67 0.63 -7.70
C GLN A 66 14.52 -0.41 -6.59
N CYS A 67 13.30 -0.69 -6.17
CA CYS A 67 13.02 -1.61 -5.08
C CYS A 67 12.91 -3.05 -5.60
N TYR A 68 13.66 -3.95 -5.01
CA TYR A 68 13.62 -5.38 -5.36
C TYR A 68 12.33 -6.08 -4.91
N MET A 69 11.54 -5.44 -4.03
CA MET A 69 10.23 -5.94 -3.60
C MET A 69 9.06 -5.40 -4.43
N GLN A 70 9.31 -4.66 -5.49
CA GLN A 70 8.27 -3.95 -6.25
C GLN A 70 7.11 -4.86 -6.67
N GLU A 71 7.39 -6.01 -7.24
CA GLU A 71 6.38 -6.94 -7.75
C GLU A 71 5.58 -7.64 -6.66
N SER A 72 6.16 -7.76 -5.46
CA SER A 72 5.56 -8.42 -4.30
C SER A 72 5.18 -7.43 -3.20
N CYS A 73 5.15 -6.13 -3.51
CA CYS A 73 4.90 -5.10 -2.52
C CYS A 73 3.45 -5.11 -2.04
N SER A 74 3.27 -5.23 -0.72
CA SER A 74 1.99 -5.10 -0.04
C SER A 74 1.88 -3.82 0.80
N GLN A 75 2.88 -2.93 0.71
CA GLN A 75 2.93 -1.70 1.47
C GLN A 75 1.89 -0.68 0.99
N CYS A 76 1.08 -0.19 1.91
CA CYS A 76 0.14 0.89 1.63
C CYS A 76 0.86 2.25 1.69
N MET A 77 0.69 3.08 0.67
CA MET A 77 1.32 4.40 0.61
C MET A 77 0.87 5.35 1.72
N TYR A 78 -0.33 5.19 2.23
CA TYR A 78 -0.85 6.02 3.32
C TYR A 78 -0.10 5.83 4.65
N TYR A 79 0.69 4.78 4.79
CA TYR A 79 1.56 4.55 5.95
C TYR A 79 2.98 5.08 5.78
N THR A 80 3.29 5.75 4.68
CA THR A 80 4.64 6.24 4.35
C THR A 80 4.82 7.75 4.53
N ASN A 81 3.95 8.41 5.27
CA ASN A 81 3.98 9.88 5.42
C ASN A 81 4.00 10.62 4.08
N VAL A 82 3.15 10.21 3.17
CA VAL A 82 3.12 10.70 1.78
C VAL A 82 2.70 12.17 1.64
N LEU A 83 2.22 12.80 2.72
CA LEU A 83 1.93 14.24 2.77
C LEU A 83 3.21 15.09 2.90
N ALA A 84 4.32 14.52 3.35
CA ALA A 84 5.59 15.22 3.45
C ALA A 84 6.15 15.56 2.06
N ASP A 85 6.99 16.61 1.99
CA ASP A 85 7.66 16.99 0.74
C ASP A 85 8.61 15.91 0.26
N LYS A 86 9.36 15.30 1.18
CA LYS A 86 10.25 14.17 0.92
C LYS A 86 9.72 12.93 1.59
N VAL A 87 9.42 11.92 0.77
CA VAL A 87 8.87 10.64 1.22
C VAL A 87 9.93 9.56 1.10
N VAL A 88 10.13 8.80 2.18
CA VAL A 88 11.03 7.64 2.22
C VAL A 88 10.23 6.41 2.60
N CYS A 89 10.26 5.39 1.75
CA CYS A 89 9.61 4.12 2.04
C CYS A 89 10.49 3.29 3.00
N ARG A 90 9.94 2.95 4.17
CA ARG A 90 10.65 2.12 5.17
C ARG A 90 10.83 0.67 4.74
N ASN A 91 10.01 0.20 3.83
CA ASN A 91 10.09 -1.16 3.28
C ASN A 91 10.91 -1.26 2.01
N PHE A 92 11.52 -0.16 1.57
CA PHE A 92 12.44 -0.17 0.44
C PHE A 92 13.56 -1.19 0.64
N LYS A 93 13.80 -2.01 -0.38
CA LYS A 93 14.87 -2.99 -0.36
C LYS A 93 15.77 -2.84 -1.59
N ASN A 94 17.01 -2.50 -1.35
CA ASN A 94 18.04 -2.63 -2.37
C ASN A 94 18.41 -4.11 -2.56
N ARG A 95 19.37 -4.40 -3.43
CA ARG A 95 19.81 -5.77 -3.73
C ARG A 95 20.26 -6.53 -2.48
N GLU A 96 21.07 -5.91 -1.64
CA GLU A 96 21.63 -6.54 -0.44
C GLU A 96 20.56 -6.81 0.62
N MET A 97 19.69 -5.84 0.85
CA MET A 97 18.56 -5.97 1.77
C MET A 97 17.59 -7.06 1.33
N PHE A 98 17.35 -7.16 0.03
CA PHE A 98 16.48 -8.20 -0.54
C PHE A 98 17.12 -9.58 -0.42
N ALA A 99 18.41 -9.69 -0.69
CA ALA A 99 19.16 -10.94 -0.48
C ALA A 99 19.08 -11.41 0.97
N GLY A 100 19.25 -10.50 1.94
CA GLY A 100 19.09 -10.80 3.36
C GLY A 100 17.66 -11.23 3.72
N TYR A 101 16.67 -10.57 3.17
CA TYR A 101 15.26 -10.95 3.34
C TYR A 101 14.98 -12.36 2.82
N LEU A 102 15.46 -12.70 1.62
CA LEU A 102 15.32 -14.05 1.07
C LEU A 102 16.05 -15.09 1.92
N ALA A 103 17.28 -14.80 2.34
CA ALA A 103 18.07 -15.70 3.17
C ALA A 103 17.36 -16.04 4.49
N MET A 104 16.76 -15.05 5.15
CA MET A 104 15.96 -15.27 6.37
C MET A 104 14.75 -16.16 6.12
N ASN A 105 14.04 -15.98 5.01
CA ASN A 105 12.87 -16.79 4.68
C ASN A 105 13.27 -18.23 4.32
N VAL A 106 14.35 -18.41 3.58
CA VAL A 106 14.89 -19.74 3.26
C VAL A 106 15.33 -20.47 4.53
N ASP A 107 16.08 -19.79 5.39
CA ASP A 107 16.52 -20.35 6.67
C ASP A 107 15.34 -20.80 7.54
N TYR A 108 14.29 -19.96 7.63
CA TYR A 108 13.06 -20.33 8.33
C TYR A 108 12.42 -21.61 7.75
N LEU A 109 12.32 -21.72 6.44
CA LEU A 109 11.73 -22.89 5.79
C LEU A 109 12.58 -24.15 5.95
N GLU A 110 13.90 -24.02 5.96
CA GLU A 110 14.82 -25.14 6.22
C GLU A 110 14.67 -25.69 7.63
N HIS A 111 14.48 -24.81 8.62
CA HIS A 111 14.26 -25.22 10.02
C HIS A 111 12.80 -25.63 10.31
N ASN A 112 11.87 -25.33 9.42
CA ASN A 112 10.45 -25.62 9.57
C ASN A 112 9.91 -26.36 8.33
N ARG A 113 10.32 -27.58 8.11
CA ARG A 113 10.00 -28.37 6.91
C ARG A 113 8.49 -28.55 6.66
N TRP A 114 7.70 -28.57 7.72
CA TRP A 114 6.24 -28.61 7.62
C TRP A 114 5.67 -27.37 6.93
N ALA A 115 6.24 -26.19 7.22
CA ALA A 115 5.86 -24.95 6.58
C ALA A 115 6.22 -24.92 5.10
N TYR A 116 7.36 -25.49 4.73
CA TYR A 116 7.81 -25.62 3.35
C TYR A 116 6.77 -26.37 2.50
N SER A 117 6.35 -27.55 2.94
CA SER A 117 5.36 -28.34 2.22
C SER A 117 4.02 -27.63 2.04
N LYS A 118 3.60 -26.89 3.06
CA LYS A 118 2.36 -26.09 3.01
C LYS A 118 2.46 -24.94 2.03
N VAL A 119 3.54 -24.17 2.11
CA VAL A 119 3.78 -23.01 1.21
C VAL A 119 3.87 -23.45 -0.24
N MET A 120 4.58 -24.55 -0.53
CA MET A 120 4.71 -25.06 -1.89
C MET A 120 3.37 -25.51 -2.48
N LYS A 121 2.50 -26.09 -1.69
CA LYS A 121 1.15 -26.44 -2.13
C LYS A 121 0.31 -25.20 -2.48
N GLU A 122 0.43 -24.13 -1.69
CA GLU A 122 -0.30 -22.89 -1.92
C GLU A 122 0.19 -22.15 -3.16
N ILE A 123 1.51 -22.17 -3.44
CA ILE A 123 2.11 -21.53 -4.62
C ILE A 123 1.69 -22.21 -5.92
N PHE A 124 1.53 -23.53 -5.92
CA PHE A 124 1.21 -24.30 -7.12
C PHE A 124 -0.29 -24.44 -7.42
N ILE A 125 -1.15 -23.79 -6.66
CA ILE A 125 -2.62 -23.77 -6.90
C ILE A 125 -3.01 -22.72 -7.96
N PHE A 126 -2.08 -21.91 -8.40
CA PHE A 126 -2.34 -20.93 -9.46
C PHE A 126 -2.28 -21.62 -10.84
#